data_8fdf9b7c449c77a3e3ccb6b848edbf74
#
_entry.id   8fdf9b7c449c77a3e3ccb6b848edbf74
#
_cell.length_a   1.000
_cell.length_b   1.000
_cell.length_c   1.000
_cell.angle_alpha   90.00
_cell.angle_beta   90.00
_cell.angle_gamma   90.00
#
_symmetry.space_group_name_H-M   'P 1'
#
loop_
_entity.id
_entity.type
_entity.pdbx_description
1 polymer ?
#
loop_
_entity_poly.entity_id
_entity_poly.type
_entity_poly.pdbx_seq_one_letter_code
_entity_poly.pdbx_strand_id
1 'polypeptide(L)'
;MIEMENIVVEDEATPQRRRIWLLLPLAAFLVLVALFYFRLGAGDPSRVPSALLNKPVPEFALPSMLGGQSVGLDSGDLSIGVHVVNVWASWCGPCRLEHPILMKLADDRRFEVVGINYKDVPENAERFLGALGNPFAKIGADRDGKTGINWGVYGVPETFVVKDGVIVHKFIGPLSEEGLAKDLMPAIEKALGATTATAQST
;
A
#
# COMPACT_ATOMS: atom_id res chain seq x y z
N MET A 1 14.86 72.03 54.46
CA MET A 1 15.13 70.62 54.39
C MET A 1 13.85 70.03 53.73
N ILE A 2 13.86 69.82 52.40
CA ILE A 2 12.71 69.36 51.64
C ILE A 2 13.08 67.98 51.24
N GLU A 3 12.33 66.98 51.71
CA GLU A 3 12.44 65.56 51.46
C GLU A 3 11.77 65.28 50.08
N MET A 4 12.57 64.81 49.10
CA MET A 4 12.03 64.45 47.82
C MET A 4 11.56 62.99 47.91
N GLU A 5 10.28 62.80 47.90
CA GLU A 5 9.57 61.54 47.85
C GLU A 5 9.70 60.94 46.49
N ASN A 6 10.31 59.75 46.45
CA ASN A 6 10.54 58.96 45.24
C ASN A 6 9.20 58.33 44.77
N ILE A 7 8.59 58.88 43.79
CA ILE A 7 7.40 58.28 43.12
C ILE A 7 7.87 57.12 42.22
N VAL A 8 7.72 55.91 42.76
CA VAL A 8 7.84 54.69 41.93
C VAL A 8 6.60 54.58 41.07
N VAL A 9 6.76 54.85 39.77
CA VAL A 9 5.70 54.59 38.78
C VAL A 9 5.71 53.08 38.52
N GLU A 10 4.80 52.36 39.16
CA GLU A 10 4.47 50.98 38.75
C GLU A 10 3.78 51.04 37.40
N ASP A 11 4.45 50.48 36.39
CA ASP A 11 3.89 50.26 35.06
C ASP A 11 2.82 49.14 35.16
N GLU A 12 1.58 49.54 35.43
CA GLU A 12 0.40 48.66 35.37
C GLU A 12 0.20 48.20 33.89
N ALA A 13 0.84 47.11 33.54
CA ALA A 13 0.56 46.41 32.28
C ALA A 13 -0.91 46.07 32.20
N THR A 14 -1.65 46.76 31.31
CA THR A 14 -3.10 46.67 31.18
C THR A 14 -3.57 45.22 31.04
N PRO A 15 -4.65 44.79 31.74
CA PRO A 15 -5.12 43.40 31.79
C PRO A 15 -5.50 42.82 30.41
N GLN A 16 -5.67 43.68 29.43
CA GLN A 16 -6.01 43.31 28.07
C GLN A 16 -4.84 42.63 27.32
N ARG A 17 -3.60 43.06 27.54
CA ARG A 17 -2.40 42.46 26.94
C ARG A 17 -2.16 41.05 27.47
N ARG A 18 -2.41 40.80 28.73
CA ARG A 18 -2.23 39.48 29.38
C ARG A 18 -3.24 38.46 28.87
N ARG A 19 -4.46 38.84 28.49
CA ARG A 19 -5.49 37.96 27.91
C ARG A 19 -5.15 37.51 26.50
N ILE A 20 -4.51 38.35 25.70
CA ILE A 20 -4.07 38.01 24.33
C ILE A 20 -2.99 36.92 24.36
N TRP A 21 -2.06 36.98 25.34
CA TRP A 21 -1.02 35.95 25.49
C TRP A 21 -1.58 34.57 25.88
N LEU A 22 -2.71 34.55 26.61
CA LEU A 22 -3.40 33.30 26.96
C LEU A 22 -4.13 32.68 25.75
N LEU A 23 -4.45 33.46 24.72
CA LEU A 23 -5.09 32.96 23.50
C LEU A 23 -4.07 32.44 22.47
N LEU A 24 -2.80 32.82 22.57
CA LEU A 24 -1.73 32.36 21.66
C LEU A 24 -1.59 30.83 21.57
N PRO A 25 -1.52 30.08 22.70
CA PRO A 25 -1.44 28.62 22.62
C PRO A 25 -2.70 27.98 22.02
N LEU A 26 -3.88 28.55 22.27
CA LEU A 26 -5.12 28.08 21.66
C LEU A 26 -5.13 28.33 20.13
N ALA A 27 -4.70 29.51 19.70
CA ALA A 27 -4.58 29.82 18.27
C ALA A 27 -3.56 28.91 17.58
N ALA A 28 -2.39 28.68 18.19
CA ALA A 28 -1.38 27.76 17.69
C ALA A 28 -1.92 26.33 17.58
N PHE A 29 -2.67 25.87 18.58
CA PHE A 29 -3.31 24.55 18.56
C PHE A 29 -4.34 24.43 17.42
N LEU A 30 -5.19 25.44 17.24
CA LEU A 30 -6.18 25.43 16.15
C LEU A 30 -5.52 25.44 14.77
N VAL A 31 -4.43 26.19 14.60
CA VAL A 31 -3.63 26.18 13.35
C VAL A 31 -3.03 24.80 13.11
N LEU A 32 -2.48 24.14 14.14
CA LEU A 32 -1.97 22.78 14.04
C LEU A 32 -3.07 21.79 13.67
N VAL A 33 -4.24 21.85 14.32
CA VAL A 33 -5.38 20.99 14.00
C VAL A 33 -5.84 21.19 12.54
N ALA A 34 -5.97 22.43 12.09
CA ALA A 34 -6.31 22.73 10.72
C ALA A 34 -5.26 22.20 9.74
N LEU A 35 -3.98 22.40 10.04
CA LEU A 35 -2.88 21.92 9.20
C LEU A 35 -2.87 20.38 9.11
N PHE A 36 -3.08 19.69 10.23
CA PHE A 36 -3.23 18.24 10.25
C PHE A 36 -4.46 17.78 9.45
N TYR A 37 -5.61 18.42 9.65
CA TYR A 37 -6.84 18.09 8.94
C TYR A 37 -6.66 18.20 7.40
N PHE A 38 -6.05 19.28 6.92
CA PHE A 38 -5.77 19.46 5.50
C PHE A 38 -4.69 18.50 4.98
N ARG A 39 -3.69 18.17 5.82
CA ARG A 39 -2.62 17.24 5.43
C ARG A 39 -3.05 15.78 5.42
N LEU A 40 -3.92 15.35 6.33
CA LEU A 40 -4.46 13.99 6.32
C LEU A 40 -5.35 13.71 5.09
N GLY A 41 -6.01 14.72 4.54
CA GLY A 41 -6.81 14.59 3.32
C GLY A 41 -6.02 14.73 2.01
N ALA A 42 -4.74 15.13 2.05
CA ALA A 42 -3.98 15.51 0.86
C ALA A 42 -3.04 14.42 0.32
N GLY A 43 -2.97 13.24 0.93
CA GLY A 43 -2.08 12.15 0.54
C GLY A 43 -2.82 10.87 0.20
N ASP A 44 -2.57 10.33 -0.96
CA ASP A 44 -2.93 8.95 -1.30
C ASP A 44 -1.85 8.03 -0.68
N PRO A 45 -2.15 7.27 0.40
CA PRO A 45 -1.17 6.43 1.08
C PRO A 45 -0.69 5.27 0.20
N SER A 46 -1.38 4.97 -0.89
CA SER A 46 -0.99 3.93 -1.84
C SER A 46 0.20 4.35 -2.74
N ARG A 47 0.57 5.64 -2.76
CA ARG A 47 1.65 6.18 -3.59
C ARG A 47 3.00 6.31 -2.87
N VAL A 48 3.35 5.39 -2.02
CA VAL A 48 4.72 5.36 -1.45
C VAL A 48 5.68 4.83 -2.52
N PRO A 49 6.68 5.60 -2.96
CA PRO A 49 7.65 5.13 -3.95
C PRO A 49 8.36 3.88 -3.43
N SER A 50 8.11 2.73 -4.03
CA SER A 50 8.86 1.51 -3.70
C SER A 50 10.28 1.63 -4.23
N ALA A 51 11.26 1.37 -3.39
CA ALA A 51 12.66 1.32 -3.79
C ALA A 51 12.95 0.25 -4.87
N LEU A 52 12.01 -0.67 -5.07
CA LEU A 52 12.10 -1.78 -6.03
C LEU A 52 11.43 -1.48 -7.38
N LEU A 53 10.78 -0.32 -7.56
CA LEU A 53 10.22 0.04 -8.87
C LEU A 53 11.34 0.12 -9.91
N ASN A 54 11.11 -0.52 -11.06
CA ASN A 54 12.05 -0.68 -12.16
C ASN A 54 13.34 -1.43 -11.77
N LYS A 55 13.28 -2.28 -10.75
CA LYS A 55 14.35 -3.18 -10.34
C LYS A 55 13.98 -4.63 -10.64
N PRO A 56 14.97 -5.49 -10.85
CA PRO A 56 14.75 -6.93 -10.93
C PRO A 56 14.04 -7.44 -9.66
N VAL A 57 13.16 -8.41 -9.85
CA VAL A 57 12.58 -9.18 -8.75
C VAL A 57 13.71 -9.76 -7.91
N PRO A 58 13.71 -9.57 -6.58
CA PRO A 58 14.64 -10.25 -5.69
C PRO A 58 14.55 -11.76 -5.87
N GLU A 59 15.69 -12.46 -5.86
CA GLU A 59 15.71 -13.93 -5.93
C GLU A 59 14.98 -14.56 -4.73
N PHE A 60 14.10 -15.50 -5.02
CA PHE A 60 13.40 -16.29 -4.01
C PHE A 60 12.98 -17.64 -4.59
N ALA A 61 12.78 -18.61 -3.72
CA ALA A 61 12.15 -19.88 -4.02
C ALA A 61 11.27 -20.27 -2.83
N LEU A 62 9.98 -20.22 -3.01
CA LEU A 62 8.99 -20.54 -1.99
C LEU A 62 8.39 -21.90 -2.24
N PRO A 63 8.24 -22.74 -1.20
CA PRO A 63 7.53 -23.99 -1.32
C PRO A 63 6.07 -23.77 -1.69
N SER A 64 5.44 -24.79 -2.27
CA SER A 64 4.01 -24.76 -2.49
C SER A 64 3.25 -24.60 -1.17
N MET A 65 2.23 -23.77 -1.19
CA MET A 65 1.31 -23.64 -0.07
C MET A 65 0.30 -24.80 -0.03
N LEU A 66 -0.18 -25.20 -1.20
CA LEU A 66 -1.14 -26.30 -1.34
C LEU A 66 -0.39 -27.64 -1.34
N GLY A 67 -0.63 -28.46 -0.32
CA GLY A 67 0.10 -29.71 -0.14
C GLY A 67 0.06 -30.64 -1.36
N GLY A 68 1.20 -31.22 -1.67
CA GLY A 68 1.35 -32.47 -2.44
C GLY A 68 1.33 -32.40 -3.94
N GLN A 69 0.73 -31.44 -4.62
CA GLN A 69 0.66 -31.40 -6.10
C GLN A 69 0.81 -30.02 -6.73
N SER A 70 0.80 -28.93 -5.97
CA SER A 70 1.02 -27.61 -6.54
C SER A 70 2.50 -27.24 -6.52
N VAL A 71 2.97 -26.73 -7.63
CA VAL A 71 4.33 -26.18 -7.74
C VAL A 71 4.36 -24.91 -6.87
N GLY A 72 5.45 -24.72 -6.11
CA GLY A 72 5.70 -23.46 -5.42
C GLY A 72 5.89 -22.30 -6.38
N LEU A 73 6.31 -21.18 -5.87
CA LEU A 73 6.59 -19.99 -6.67
C LEU A 73 8.04 -19.57 -6.47
N ASP A 74 8.77 -19.35 -7.55
CA ASP A 74 10.12 -18.82 -7.52
C ASP A 74 10.31 -17.61 -8.46
N SER A 75 11.45 -16.94 -8.34
CA SER A 75 11.76 -15.76 -9.16
C SER A 75 11.88 -16.08 -10.65
N GLY A 76 12.23 -17.33 -11.01
CA GLY A 76 12.31 -17.79 -12.41
C GLY A 76 10.94 -17.85 -13.08
N ASP A 77 9.89 -18.15 -12.33
CA ASP A 77 8.50 -18.13 -12.84
C ASP A 77 8.06 -16.76 -13.35
N LEU A 78 8.68 -15.69 -12.83
CA LEU A 78 8.34 -14.30 -13.17
C LEU A 78 9.25 -13.72 -14.26
N SER A 79 10.16 -14.51 -14.83
CA SER A 79 11.21 -14.04 -15.74
C SER A 79 10.74 -13.70 -17.14
N ILE A 80 9.59 -14.20 -17.56
CA ILE A 80 9.05 -14.01 -18.92
C ILE A 80 7.55 -13.65 -18.83
N GLY A 81 7.15 -12.60 -19.54
CA GLY A 81 5.75 -12.19 -19.62
C GLY A 81 5.33 -11.20 -18.52
N VAL A 82 4.02 -11.03 -18.37
CA VAL A 82 3.43 -10.16 -17.36
C VAL A 82 2.78 -10.98 -16.27
N HIS A 83 3.11 -10.66 -15.02
CA HIS A 83 2.56 -11.31 -13.83
C HIS A 83 2.00 -10.28 -12.87
N VAL A 84 0.83 -10.58 -12.30
CA VAL A 84 0.26 -9.85 -11.18
C VAL A 84 0.54 -10.66 -9.92
N VAL A 85 1.45 -10.17 -9.09
CA VAL A 85 1.88 -10.84 -7.85
C VAL A 85 1.14 -10.21 -6.67
N ASN A 86 0.24 -10.94 -6.04
CA ASN A 86 -0.48 -10.49 -4.87
C ASN A 86 0.09 -11.12 -3.59
N VAL A 87 0.44 -10.27 -2.63
CA VAL A 87 0.91 -10.69 -1.30
C VAL A 87 -0.27 -10.66 -0.34
N TRP A 88 -0.63 -11.81 0.19
CA TRP A 88 -1.87 -12.00 0.93
C TRP A 88 -1.74 -12.96 2.11
N ALA A 89 -2.75 -12.99 2.97
CA ALA A 89 -2.84 -13.98 4.04
C ALA A 89 -4.31 -14.30 4.38
N SER A 90 -4.58 -15.48 4.91
CA SER A 90 -5.94 -15.89 5.31
C SER A 90 -6.48 -15.10 6.51
N TRP A 91 -5.60 -14.65 7.40
CA TRP A 91 -5.92 -13.83 8.57
C TRP A 91 -6.17 -12.34 8.23
N CYS A 92 -5.91 -11.93 6.98
CA CYS A 92 -6.03 -10.55 6.52
C CYS A 92 -7.47 -10.26 6.09
N GLY A 93 -8.19 -9.47 6.88
CA GLY A 93 -9.55 -9.03 6.54
C GLY A 93 -9.67 -8.27 5.21
N PRO A 94 -8.82 -7.25 4.96
CA PRO A 94 -8.79 -6.53 3.68
C PRO A 94 -8.50 -7.42 2.46
N CYS A 95 -7.67 -8.48 2.61
CA CYS A 95 -7.41 -9.44 1.52
C CYS A 95 -8.69 -10.18 1.10
N ARG A 96 -9.59 -10.44 2.06
CA ARG A 96 -10.90 -11.03 1.77
C ARG A 96 -11.79 -10.09 0.96
N LEU A 97 -11.69 -8.78 1.19
CA LEU A 97 -12.49 -7.79 0.47
C LEU A 97 -12.06 -7.63 -0.99
N GLU A 98 -10.75 -7.71 -1.28
CA GLU A 98 -10.24 -7.61 -2.65
C GLU A 98 -10.35 -8.91 -3.45
N HIS A 99 -10.53 -10.06 -2.78
CA HIS A 99 -10.49 -11.38 -3.40
C HIS A 99 -11.39 -11.55 -4.62
N PRO A 100 -12.65 -11.05 -4.65
CA PRO A 100 -13.49 -11.09 -5.84
C PRO A 100 -12.91 -10.35 -7.05
N ILE A 101 -12.09 -9.33 -6.82
CA ILE A 101 -11.41 -8.58 -7.88
C ILE A 101 -10.26 -9.41 -8.44
N LEU A 102 -9.49 -10.08 -7.58
CA LEU A 102 -8.44 -11.00 -8.02
C LEU A 102 -9.00 -12.18 -8.83
N MET A 103 -10.19 -12.70 -8.45
CA MET A 103 -10.89 -13.73 -9.24
C MET A 103 -11.21 -13.24 -10.66
N LYS A 104 -11.72 -12.00 -10.80
CA LYS A 104 -11.96 -11.39 -12.12
C LYS A 104 -10.67 -11.19 -12.91
N LEU A 105 -9.57 -10.75 -12.24
CA LEU A 105 -8.26 -10.59 -12.88
C LEU A 105 -7.72 -11.91 -13.42
N ALA A 106 -7.93 -13.00 -12.71
CA ALA A 106 -7.48 -14.33 -13.11
C ALA A 106 -8.20 -14.89 -14.37
N ASP A 107 -9.33 -14.32 -14.76
CA ASP A 107 -10.04 -14.67 -16.00
C ASP A 107 -9.33 -14.10 -17.26
N ASP A 108 -8.47 -13.07 -17.08
CA ASP A 108 -7.71 -12.48 -18.18
C ASP A 108 -6.44 -13.28 -18.48
N ARG A 109 -6.43 -13.99 -19.58
CA ARG A 109 -5.34 -14.88 -19.99
C ARG A 109 -4.10 -14.19 -20.58
N ARG A 110 -4.08 -12.87 -20.63
CA ARG A 110 -2.93 -12.09 -21.15
C ARG A 110 -1.78 -12.00 -20.15
N PHE A 111 -2.04 -12.31 -18.89
CA PHE A 111 -1.09 -12.36 -17.79
C PHE A 111 -1.49 -13.43 -16.78
N GLU A 112 -0.60 -13.77 -15.89
CA GLU A 112 -0.89 -14.68 -14.79
C GLU A 112 -1.02 -13.94 -13.45
N VAL A 113 -2.01 -14.34 -12.65
CA VAL A 113 -2.12 -13.91 -11.25
C VAL A 113 -1.45 -14.98 -10.38
N VAL A 114 -0.45 -14.58 -9.60
CA VAL A 114 0.27 -15.48 -8.68
C VAL A 114 0.24 -14.93 -7.25
N GLY A 115 0.32 -15.81 -6.26
CA GLY A 115 0.18 -15.44 -4.85
C GLY A 115 1.45 -15.70 -4.04
N ILE A 116 1.83 -14.73 -3.19
CA ILE A 116 2.76 -14.94 -2.09
C ILE A 116 1.93 -14.96 -0.81
N ASN A 117 1.80 -16.14 -0.21
CA ASN A 117 1.08 -16.31 1.05
C ASN A 117 2.00 -15.98 2.22
N TYR A 118 1.75 -14.85 2.88
CA TYR A 118 2.64 -14.20 3.83
C TYR A 118 2.33 -14.58 5.28
N LYS A 119 3.29 -15.20 5.97
CA LYS A 119 3.22 -15.53 7.41
C LYS A 119 1.90 -16.18 7.81
N ASP A 120 1.50 -17.20 7.08
CA ASP A 120 0.21 -17.85 7.24
C ASP A 120 0.37 -19.34 7.60
N VAL A 121 -0.73 -19.90 8.09
CA VAL A 121 -0.85 -21.32 8.38
C VAL A 121 -1.49 -22.00 7.17
N PRO A 122 -0.88 -23.03 6.58
CA PRO A 122 -1.36 -23.65 5.35
C PRO A 122 -2.85 -24.06 5.40
N GLU A 123 -3.29 -24.66 6.48
CA GLU A 123 -4.66 -25.12 6.64
C GLU A 123 -5.67 -23.96 6.66
N ASN A 124 -5.27 -22.78 7.14
CA ASN A 124 -6.10 -21.59 7.12
C ASN A 124 -6.18 -20.99 5.70
N ALA A 125 -5.03 -20.95 5.02
CA ALA A 125 -4.94 -20.48 3.65
C ALA A 125 -5.72 -21.39 2.69
N GLU A 126 -5.64 -22.71 2.85
CA GLU A 126 -6.44 -23.67 2.08
C GLU A 126 -7.95 -23.47 2.30
N ARG A 127 -8.39 -23.29 3.56
CA ARG A 127 -9.80 -23.00 3.87
C ARG A 127 -10.26 -21.68 3.28
N PHE A 128 -9.39 -20.66 3.28
CA PHE A 128 -9.68 -19.36 2.68
C PHE A 128 -9.95 -19.52 1.18
N LEU A 129 -9.04 -20.17 0.44
CA LEU A 129 -9.19 -20.40 -0.99
C LEU A 129 -10.32 -21.36 -1.32
N GLY A 130 -10.54 -22.39 -0.48
CA GLY A 130 -11.66 -23.33 -0.64
C GLY A 130 -13.01 -22.66 -0.50
N ALA A 131 -13.12 -21.62 0.34
CA ALA A 131 -14.36 -20.88 0.54
C ALA A 131 -14.61 -19.77 -0.50
N LEU A 132 -13.57 -19.17 -1.06
CA LEU A 132 -13.68 -17.98 -1.91
C LEU A 132 -13.26 -18.21 -3.38
N GLY A 133 -12.73 -19.39 -3.69
CA GLY A 133 -12.08 -19.69 -4.97
C GLY A 133 -10.58 -19.41 -4.95
N ASN A 134 -9.86 -19.92 -5.94
CA ASN A 134 -8.43 -19.72 -6.09
C ASN A 134 -8.12 -18.93 -7.38
N PRO A 135 -7.71 -17.65 -7.27
CA PRO A 135 -7.36 -16.83 -8.42
C PRO A 135 -5.92 -17.06 -8.91
N PHE A 136 -5.11 -17.81 -8.15
CA PHE A 136 -3.67 -17.88 -8.36
C PHE A 136 -3.29 -19.09 -9.22
N ALA A 137 -2.52 -18.85 -10.27
CA ALA A 137 -1.88 -19.92 -11.08
C ALA A 137 -0.84 -20.69 -10.25
N LYS A 138 -0.07 -19.96 -9.42
CA LYS A 138 0.92 -20.52 -8.49
C LYS A 138 0.86 -19.79 -7.15
N ILE A 139 1.18 -20.48 -6.07
CA ILE A 139 1.23 -19.88 -4.73
C ILE A 139 2.49 -20.34 -4.01
N GLY A 140 3.31 -19.38 -3.61
CA GLY A 140 4.46 -19.62 -2.75
C GLY A 140 4.16 -19.32 -1.28
N ALA A 141 4.57 -20.19 -0.36
CA ALA A 141 4.40 -20.01 1.08
C ALA A 141 5.59 -19.29 1.69
N ASP A 142 5.46 -18.00 1.96
CA ASP A 142 6.45 -17.16 2.66
C ASP A 142 6.21 -17.22 4.19
N ARG A 143 6.53 -18.36 4.80
CA ARG A 143 6.20 -18.65 6.21
C ARG A 143 6.95 -17.75 7.19
N ASP A 144 8.19 -17.42 6.91
CA ASP A 144 9.03 -16.55 7.75
C ASP A 144 8.94 -15.07 7.36
N GLY A 145 8.31 -14.75 6.22
CA GLY A 145 8.09 -13.41 5.72
C GLY A 145 9.32 -12.76 5.09
N LYS A 146 10.40 -13.53 4.84
CA LYS A 146 11.62 -12.97 4.25
C LYS A 146 11.43 -12.48 2.84
N THR A 147 10.66 -13.22 2.04
CA THR A 147 10.35 -12.80 0.66
C THR A 147 9.58 -11.49 0.66
N GLY A 148 8.55 -11.36 1.50
CA GLY A 148 7.81 -10.10 1.65
C GLY A 148 8.72 -8.93 2.07
N ILE A 149 9.64 -9.15 3.02
CA ILE A 149 10.62 -8.13 3.41
C ILE A 149 11.52 -7.74 2.23
N ASN A 150 12.07 -8.71 1.50
CA ASN A 150 12.93 -8.45 0.34
C ASN A 150 12.19 -7.71 -0.79
N TRP A 151 10.89 -7.94 -0.93
CA TRP A 151 10.01 -7.24 -1.86
C TRP A 151 9.58 -5.86 -1.35
N GLY A 152 10.01 -5.47 -0.15
CA GLY A 152 9.62 -4.21 0.47
C GLY A 152 8.13 -4.12 0.78
N VAL A 153 7.51 -5.26 1.15
CA VAL A 153 6.10 -5.33 1.58
C VAL A 153 5.99 -4.66 2.95
N TYR A 154 5.12 -3.66 3.04
CA TYR A 154 4.82 -2.97 4.30
C TYR A 154 3.75 -3.70 5.10
N GLY A 155 2.83 -4.37 4.41
CA GLY A 155 1.72 -5.12 4.98
C GLY A 155 0.90 -5.81 3.90
N VAL A 156 -0.08 -6.63 4.31
CA VAL A 156 -0.97 -7.31 3.38
C VAL A 156 -2.35 -6.64 3.38
N PRO A 157 -3.00 -6.49 2.22
CA PRO A 157 -2.54 -6.92 0.91
C PRO A 157 -1.66 -5.89 0.18
N GLU A 158 -0.79 -6.36 -0.69
CA GLU A 158 -0.08 -5.54 -1.67
C GLU A 158 -0.03 -6.29 -3.01
N THR A 159 -0.14 -5.56 -4.11
CA THR A 159 -0.13 -6.14 -5.45
C THR A 159 0.97 -5.52 -6.30
N PHE A 160 1.76 -6.35 -6.95
CA PHE A 160 2.85 -5.94 -7.84
C PHE A 160 2.54 -6.34 -9.27
N VAL A 161 2.94 -5.51 -10.23
CA VAL A 161 3.02 -5.89 -11.64
C VAL A 161 4.47 -6.14 -11.98
N VAL A 162 4.75 -7.34 -12.46
CA VAL A 162 6.08 -7.76 -12.90
C VAL A 162 6.06 -7.99 -14.40
N LYS A 163 7.03 -7.42 -15.12
CA LYS A 163 7.23 -7.62 -16.55
C LYS A 163 8.64 -8.12 -16.79
N ASP A 164 8.75 -9.33 -17.37
CA ASP A 164 10.03 -9.95 -17.72
C ASP A 164 11.06 -9.90 -16.57
N GLY A 165 10.63 -10.29 -15.35
CA GLY A 165 11.45 -10.29 -14.15
C GLY A 165 11.71 -8.92 -13.51
N VAL A 166 11.06 -7.85 -13.96
CA VAL A 166 11.21 -6.48 -13.42
C VAL A 166 9.91 -6.01 -12.77
N ILE A 167 9.96 -5.48 -11.56
CA ILE A 167 8.81 -4.87 -10.88
C ILE A 167 8.54 -3.51 -11.53
N VAL A 168 7.44 -3.40 -12.28
CA VAL A 168 7.07 -2.17 -12.99
C VAL A 168 6.01 -1.34 -12.28
N HIS A 169 5.26 -1.95 -11.35
CA HIS A 169 4.26 -1.25 -10.55
C HIS A 169 4.06 -1.92 -9.20
N LYS A 170 3.64 -1.13 -8.20
CA LYS A 170 3.27 -1.58 -6.85
C LYS A 170 2.03 -0.85 -6.38
N PHE A 171 1.00 -1.60 -6.04
CA PHE A 171 -0.22 -1.13 -5.41
C PHE A 171 -0.24 -1.53 -3.93
N ILE A 172 -0.47 -0.59 -3.02
CA ILE A 172 -0.44 -0.80 -1.57
C ILE A 172 -1.86 -0.76 -1.02
N GLY A 173 -2.21 -1.76 -0.22
CA GLY A 173 -3.52 -1.90 0.38
C GLY A 173 -4.52 -2.68 -0.46
N PRO A 174 -5.79 -2.79 0.01
CA PRO A 174 -6.82 -3.60 -0.64
C PRO A 174 -7.24 -3.00 -1.98
N LEU A 175 -7.23 -3.84 -2.99
CA LEU A 175 -7.66 -3.46 -4.33
C LEU A 175 -9.18 -3.24 -4.35
N SER A 176 -9.59 -2.04 -4.75
CA SER A 176 -10.98 -1.68 -5.03
C SER A 176 -11.23 -1.65 -6.54
N GLU A 177 -12.49 -1.64 -6.97
CA GLU A 177 -12.83 -1.45 -8.40
C GLU A 177 -12.25 -0.14 -8.95
N GLU A 178 -12.22 0.91 -8.13
CA GLU A 178 -11.62 2.18 -8.52
C GLU A 178 -10.09 2.09 -8.62
N GLY A 179 -9.43 1.48 -7.64
CA GLY A 179 -7.98 1.25 -7.64
C GLY A 179 -7.55 0.36 -8.81
N LEU A 180 -8.35 -0.69 -9.09
CA LEU A 180 -8.15 -1.51 -10.26
C LEU A 180 -8.21 -0.68 -11.55
N ALA A 181 -9.30 0.07 -11.76
CA ALA A 181 -9.54 0.79 -13.01
C ALA A 181 -8.58 1.96 -13.24
N LYS A 182 -8.23 2.69 -12.17
CA LYS A 182 -7.44 3.93 -12.29
C LYS A 182 -5.93 3.74 -12.13
N ASP A 183 -5.49 2.65 -11.50
CA ASP A 183 -4.09 2.46 -11.15
C ASP A 183 -3.54 1.11 -11.65
N LEU A 184 -4.07 -0.03 -11.17
CA LEU A 184 -3.48 -1.33 -11.48
C LEU A 184 -3.66 -1.74 -12.95
N MET A 185 -4.87 -1.61 -13.53
CA MET A 185 -5.11 -1.98 -14.94
C MET A 185 -4.30 -1.14 -15.92
N PRO A 186 -4.19 0.19 -15.80
CA PRO A 186 -3.29 0.98 -16.64
C PRO A 186 -1.83 0.52 -16.58
N ALA A 187 -1.35 0.08 -15.40
CA ALA A 187 0.00 -0.46 -15.25
C ALA A 187 0.15 -1.82 -15.94
N ILE A 188 -0.83 -2.71 -15.83
CA ILE A 188 -0.87 -4.00 -16.53
C ILE A 188 -0.90 -3.80 -18.05
N GLU A 189 -1.78 -2.94 -18.56
CA GLU A 189 -1.89 -2.65 -20.00
C GLU A 189 -0.57 -2.07 -20.55
N LYS A 190 0.07 -1.18 -19.81
CA LYS A 190 1.40 -0.66 -20.16
C LYS A 190 2.45 -1.79 -20.19
N ALA A 191 2.43 -2.70 -19.22
CA ALA A 191 3.34 -3.84 -19.17
C ALA A 191 3.12 -4.82 -20.34
N LEU A 192 1.87 -5.00 -20.76
CA LEU A 192 1.51 -5.81 -21.93
C LEU A 192 1.92 -5.17 -23.27
N GLY A 193 2.36 -3.88 -23.26
CA GLY A 193 2.68 -3.15 -24.48
C GLY A 193 1.45 -2.62 -25.22
N ALA A 194 0.26 -2.68 -24.61
CA ALA A 194 -0.92 -2.04 -25.15
C ALA A 194 -0.76 -0.52 -25.00
N THR A 195 -0.56 0.17 -26.10
CA THR A 195 -0.64 1.63 -26.13
C THR A 195 -2.06 2.00 -25.71
N THR A 196 -2.20 2.72 -24.60
CA THR A 196 -3.47 3.38 -24.29
C THR A 196 -3.80 4.32 -25.45
N ALA A 197 -4.64 3.87 -26.38
CA ALA A 197 -5.25 4.73 -27.35
C ALA A 197 -6.09 5.74 -26.55
N THR A 198 -5.56 6.92 -26.42
CA THR A 198 -6.24 8.08 -25.83
C THR A 198 -7.57 8.21 -26.56
N ALA A 199 -8.67 7.95 -25.86
CA ALA A 199 -9.99 8.33 -26.32
C ALA A 199 -10.05 9.88 -26.28
N GLN A 200 -9.51 10.50 -27.31
CA GLN A 200 -9.91 11.83 -27.74
C GLN A 200 -10.96 11.61 -28.81
N SER A 201 -12.22 11.69 -28.41
CA SER A 201 -13.30 11.97 -29.33
C SER A 201 -13.89 13.32 -28.93
N THR A 202 -13.59 14.31 -29.78
CA THR A 202 -14.43 15.48 -30.17
C THR A 202 -15.74 15.62 -29.42
#